data_716eacc353b00235ad784f2038f2d5ed
#
_entry.id   716eacc353b00235ad784f2038f2d5ed
#
_cell.length_a   1.000
_cell.length_b   1.000
_cell.length_c   1.000
_cell.angle_alpha   90.00
_cell.angle_beta   90.00
_cell.angle_gamma   90.00
#
_symmetry.space_group_name_H-M   'P 1'
#
loop_
_entity.id
_entity.type
_entity.pdbx_description
1 polymer ?
#
loop_
_entity_poly.entity_id
_entity_poly.type
_entity_poly.pdbx_seq_one_letter_code
_entity_poly.pdbx_strand_id
1 'polypeptide(L)'
;MIMMRRPPANLFMKEDLTMYKIQVYIPLESVDTIREVITKAGGGRIGNYAGCMSWWQVHSSWTSLPGAHPYDGAVGETTETDEYILQCRVDDAHLSDVLAAIREAHPYEEPVIDVVKLWK
;
A
#
# COMPACT_ATOMS: atom_id res chain seq x y z
N MET A 1 7.84 -10.63 -9.57
CA MET A 1 7.73 -9.19 -9.79
C MET A 1 8.97 -8.58 -10.37
N ILE A 2 10.10 -8.61 -9.70
CA ILE A 2 11.33 -7.96 -10.18
C ILE A 2 12.35 -8.98 -10.59
N MET A 3 12.90 -8.81 -11.80
CA MET A 3 13.90 -9.69 -12.36
C MET A 3 15.28 -9.08 -12.09
N MET A 4 15.80 -9.32 -10.92
CA MET A 4 17.10 -8.80 -10.51
C MET A 4 18.19 -9.85 -10.70
N ARG A 5 19.35 -9.40 -11.11
CA ARG A 5 20.51 -10.27 -11.15
C ARG A 5 20.97 -10.55 -9.72
N ARG A 6 21.20 -11.82 -9.43
CA ARG A 6 21.68 -12.20 -8.11
C ARG A 6 23.11 -11.68 -7.92
N PRO A 7 23.42 -11.07 -6.76
CA PRO A 7 24.78 -10.67 -6.47
C PRO A 7 25.70 -11.87 -6.27
N PRO A 8 27.01 -11.68 -6.36
CA PRO A 8 27.97 -12.73 -6.03
C PRO A 8 27.77 -13.26 -4.62
N ALA A 9 28.01 -14.55 -4.45
CA ALA A 9 27.77 -15.20 -3.16
C ALA A 9 28.66 -14.66 -2.03
N ASN A 10 29.79 -14.08 -2.35
CA ASN A 10 30.70 -13.54 -1.37
C ASN A 10 30.34 -12.11 -0.91
N LEU A 11 29.35 -11.48 -1.53
CA LEU A 11 28.85 -10.22 -1.02
C LEU A 11 28.14 -10.50 0.29
N PHE A 12 28.42 -9.64 1.25
CA PHE A 12 27.76 -9.79 2.52
C PHE A 12 26.25 -9.66 2.37
N MET A 13 25.53 -10.38 3.19
CA MET A 13 24.09 -10.25 3.27
C MET A 13 23.77 -9.11 4.19
N LYS A 14 22.77 -8.34 3.80
CA LYS A 14 22.26 -7.28 4.66
C LYS A 14 21.79 -7.86 5.98
N GLU A 15 21.90 -7.02 7.00
CA GLU A 15 21.31 -7.36 8.27
C GLU A 15 19.85 -7.74 8.12
N ASP A 16 19.42 -8.57 9.03
CA ASP A 16 18.03 -8.98 9.08
C ASP A 16 17.15 -7.80 9.44
N LEU A 17 16.63 -7.16 8.41
CA LEU A 17 15.69 -6.07 8.63
C LEU A 17 14.30 -6.63 8.78
N THR A 18 13.56 -6.07 9.72
CA THR A 18 12.14 -6.36 9.80
C THR A 18 11.44 -5.72 8.63
N MET A 19 10.74 -6.52 7.88
CA MET A 19 10.01 -6.10 6.69
C MET A 19 8.53 -6.32 6.88
N TYR A 20 7.76 -5.44 6.27
CA TYR A 20 6.30 -5.52 6.28
C TYR A 20 5.77 -5.51 4.85
N LYS A 21 4.63 -6.14 4.67
CA LYS A 21 3.84 -5.98 3.46
C LYS A 21 2.66 -5.07 3.79
N ILE A 22 2.47 -4.05 2.98
CA ILE A 22 1.33 -3.17 3.08
C ILE A 22 0.40 -3.47 1.92
N GLN A 23 -0.90 -3.59 2.22
CA GLN A 23 -1.95 -3.66 1.21
C GLN A 23 -2.94 -2.55 1.51
N VAL A 24 -3.27 -1.75 0.51
CA VAL A 24 -4.21 -0.65 0.67
C VAL A 24 -5.26 -0.71 -0.44
N TYR A 25 -6.52 -0.53 -0.04
CA TYR A 25 -7.64 -0.47 -0.98
C TYR A 25 -7.82 0.98 -1.41
N ILE A 26 -7.80 1.23 -2.71
CA ILE A 26 -7.85 2.59 -3.26
C ILE A 26 -8.82 2.66 -4.43
N PRO A 27 -9.47 3.83 -4.65
CA PRO A 27 -10.22 4.03 -5.89
C PRO A 27 -9.30 3.91 -7.09
N LEU A 28 -9.83 3.50 -8.23
CA LEU A 28 -9.02 3.28 -9.44
C LEU A 28 -8.22 4.51 -9.82
N GLU A 29 -8.79 5.69 -9.68
CA GLU A 29 -8.16 6.96 -10.05
C GLU A 29 -7.03 7.40 -9.12
N SER A 30 -6.87 6.75 -7.97
CA SER A 30 -5.87 7.15 -6.97
C SER A 30 -4.55 6.39 -7.06
N VAL A 31 -4.42 5.42 -7.97
CA VAL A 31 -3.26 4.53 -7.98
C VAL A 31 -1.93 5.30 -8.15
N ASP A 32 -1.88 6.25 -9.05
CA ASP A 32 -0.63 6.98 -9.30
C ASP A 32 -0.24 7.85 -8.12
N THR A 33 -1.20 8.52 -7.50
CA THR A 33 -0.95 9.36 -6.33
C THR A 33 -0.43 8.53 -5.16
N ILE A 34 -1.07 7.40 -4.88
CA ILE A 34 -0.66 6.54 -3.77
C ILE A 34 0.73 5.94 -4.02
N ARG A 35 1.00 5.50 -5.24
CA ARG A 35 2.33 5.00 -5.60
C ARG A 35 3.41 6.05 -5.36
N GLU A 36 3.13 7.28 -5.74
CA GLU A 36 4.08 8.38 -5.58
C GLU A 36 4.38 8.68 -4.12
N VAL A 37 3.35 8.80 -3.28
CA VAL A 37 3.58 9.14 -1.87
C VAL A 37 4.26 8.00 -1.11
N ILE A 38 3.96 6.74 -1.44
CA ILE A 38 4.66 5.59 -0.86
C ILE A 38 6.14 5.64 -1.23
N THR A 39 6.44 5.87 -2.49
CA THR A 39 7.83 5.90 -2.98
C THR A 39 8.62 7.01 -2.29
N LYS A 40 8.04 8.20 -2.18
CA LYS A 40 8.69 9.33 -1.51
C LYS A 40 8.95 9.06 -0.03
N ALA A 41 8.06 8.34 0.63
CA ALA A 41 8.20 8.03 2.05
C ALA A 41 9.14 6.86 2.33
N GLY A 42 9.67 6.20 1.30
CA GLY A 42 10.65 5.12 1.44
C GLY A 42 10.07 3.71 1.33
N GLY A 43 8.79 3.57 0.97
CA GLY A 43 8.19 2.26 0.71
C GLY A 43 8.49 1.76 -0.69
N GLY A 44 8.32 0.45 -0.89
CA GLY A 44 8.51 -0.15 -2.20
C GLY A 44 9.96 -0.20 -2.67
N ARG A 45 10.90 -0.19 -1.73
CA ARG A 45 12.31 -0.27 -2.06
C ARG A 45 12.81 -1.70 -1.95
N ILE A 46 13.44 -2.21 -3.00
CA ILE A 46 14.07 -3.53 -3.00
C ILE A 46 15.47 -3.36 -3.56
N GLY A 47 16.48 -3.44 -2.69
CA GLY A 47 17.86 -3.22 -3.10
C GLY A 47 18.02 -1.86 -3.78
N ASN A 48 18.48 -1.86 -5.01
CA ASN A 48 18.67 -0.63 -5.80
C ASN A 48 17.47 -0.30 -6.68
N TYR A 49 16.30 -0.84 -6.36
CA TYR A 49 15.07 -0.58 -7.11
C TYR A 49 14.08 0.13 -6.22
N ALA A 50 13.43 1.15 -6.76
CA ALA A 50 12.39 1.89 -6.09
C ALA A 50 11.06 1.68 -6.82
N GLY A 51 9.95 2.05 -6.19
CA GLY A 51 8.64 1.93 -6.82
C GLY A 51 8.20 0.48 -7.04
N CYS A 52 8.73 -0.45 -6.26
CA CYS A 52 8.43 -1.88 -6.39
C CYS A 52 7.08 -2.17 -5.79
N MET A 53 6.07 -2.21 -6.62
CA MET A 53 4.68 -2.35 -6.21
C MET A 53 3.92 -3.21 -7.20
N SER A 54 2.84 -3.80 -6.71
CA SER A 54 1.90 -4.52 -7.55
C SER A 54 0.50 -4.08 -7.16
N TRP A 55 -0.40 -4.08 -8.11
CA TRP A 55 -1.80 -3.78 -7.81
C TRP A 55 -2.70 -4.57 -8.75
N TRP A 56 -3.91 -4.84 -8.26
CA TRP A 56 -4.90 -5.57 -9.03
C TRP A 56 -6.29 -5.09 -8.66
N GLN A 57 -7.20 -5.23 -9.61
CA GLN A 57 -8.56 -4.76 -9.45
C GLN A 57 -9.38 -5.77 -8.67
N VAL A 58 -10.20 -5.25 -7.76
CA VAL A 58 -11.16 -6.03 -7.01
C VAL A 58 -12.52 -5.34 -7.07
N HIS A 59 -13.56 -6.11 -6.79
CA HIS A 59 -14.91 -5.57 -6.65
C HIS A 59 -15.25 -5.54 -5.16
N SER A 60 -15.56 -4.37 -4.66
CA SER A 60 -15.73 -4.13 -3.23
C SER A 60 -17.13 -3.61 -2.91
N SER A 61 -17.54 -3.78 -1.67
CA SER A 61 -18.81 -3.22 -1.20
C SER A 61 -18.68 -2.71 0.22
N TRP A 62 -19.50 -1.74 0.53
CA TRP A 62 -19.68 -1.26 1.91
C TRP A 62 -21.05 -0.62 2.06
N THR A 63 -21.51 -0.52 3.30
CA THR A 63 -22.73 0.21 3.63
C THR A 63 -22.35 1.37 4.54
N SER A 64 -22.70 2.58 4.13
CA SER A 64 -22.43 3.77 4.93
C SER A 64 -23.46 3.88 6.04
N LEU A 65 -22.99 3.88 7.28
CA LEU A 65 -23.83 3.96 8.47
C LEU A 65 -24.03 5.41 8.89
N PRO A 66 -25.04 5.71 9.73
CA PRO A 66 -25.22 7.06 10.24
C PRO A 66 -23.95 7.59 10.89
N GLY A 67 -23.55 8.81 10.52
CA GLY A 67 -22.30 9.44 10.96
C GLY A 67 -21.18 9.34 9.95
N ALA A 68 -21.31 8.52 8.91
CA ALA A 68 -20.30 8.41 7.86
C ALA A 68 -20.32 9.61 6.92
N HIS A 69 -19.14 9.95 6.39
CA HIS A 69 -18.97 10.96 5.34
C HIS A 69 -18.27 10.29 4.16
N PRO A 70 -18.97 9.47 3.37
CA PRO A 70 -18.33 8.63 2.38
C PRO A 70 -17.80 9.43 1.18
N TYR A 71 -16.64 9.01 0.67
CA TYR A 71 -16.11 9.49 -0.60
C TYR A 71 -17.03 9.10 -1.77
N ASP A 72 -17.59 7.88 -1.70
CA ASP A 72 -18.48 7.32 -2.71
C ASP A 72 -19.69 6.69 -2.00
N GLY A 73 -20.88 6.89 -2.54
CA GLY A 73 -22.10 6.37 -1.97
C GLY A 73 -22.79 7.33 -1.01
N ALA A 74 -23.86 6.88 -0.41
CA ALA A 74 -24.68 7.69 0.50
C ALA A 74 -24.97 6.91 1.78
N VAL A 75 -25.19 7.66 2.88
CA VAL A 75 -25.55 7.07 4.17
C VAL A 75 -26.82 6.24 4.04
N GLY A 76 -26.79 5.03 4.59
CA GLY A 76 -27.90 4.09 4.55
C GLY A 76 -27.94 3.23 3.31
N GLU A 77 -27.06 3.46 2.35
CA GLU A 77 -27.01 2.69 1.11
C GLU A 77 -25.79 1.78 1.07
N THR A 78 -25.94 0.63 0.39
CA THR A 78 -24.82 -0.25 0.07
C THR A 78 -24.25 0.18 -1.26
N THR A 79 -22.95 0.46 -1.27
CA THR A 79 -22.21 0.82 -2.47
C THR A 79 -21.39 -0.38 -2.92
N GLU A 80 -21.38 -0.62 -4.23
CA GLU A 80 -20.47 -1.58 -4.87
C GLU A 80 -19.65 -0.82 -5.89
N THR A 81 -18.35 -1.07 -5.88
CA THR A 81 -17.44 -0.39 -6.82
C THR A 81 -16.21 -1.20 -7.05
N ASP A 82 -15.51 -0.90 -8.14
CA ASP A 82 -14.21 -1.47 -8.39
C ASP A 82 -13.15 -0.62 -7.71
N GLU A 83 -12.18 -1.31 -7.12
CA GLU A 83 -11.03 -0.68 -6.47
C GLU A 83 -9.77 -1.42 -6.89
N TYR A 84 -8.62 -0.81 -6.63
CA TYR A 84 -7.35 -1.53 -6.62
C TYR A 84 -6.97 -1.91 -5.20
N ILE A 85 -6.38 -3.09 -5.04
CA ILE A 85 -5.53 -3.37 -3.90
C ILE A 85 -4.11 -3.13 -4.39
N LEU A 86 -3.42 -2.19 -3.76
CA LEU A 86 -2.02 -1.91 -4.05
C LEU A 86 -1.18 -2.47 -2.93
N GLN A 87 -0.12 -3.19 -3.27
CA GLN A 87 0.77 -3.76 -2.27
C GLN A 87 2.22 -3.42 -2.55
N CYS A 88 2.97 -3.30 -1.47
CA CYS A 88 4.41 -3.12 -1.52
C CYS A 88 5.03 -3.60 -0.22
N ARG A 89 6.35 -3.69 -0.20
CA ARG A 89 7.12 -3.95 1.00
C ARG A 89 7.68 -2.66 1.56
N VAL A 90 7.86 -2.64 2.86
CA VAL A 90 8.49 -1.51 3.53
C VAL A 90 9.27 -2.04 4.73
N ASP A 91 10.43 -1.46 5.00
CA ASP A 91 11.19 -1.81 6.19
C ASP A 91 10.64 -1.10 7.42
N ASP A 92 11.08 -1.57 8.58
CA ASP A 92 10.61 -1.04 9.86
C ASP A 92 10.90 0.46 10.01
N ALA A 93 12.03 0.91 9.52
CA ALA A 93 12.45 2.31 9.67
C ALA A 93 11.54 3.29 8.93
N HIS A 94 10.90 2.84 7.84
CA HIS A 94 10.05 3.70 7.01
C HIS A 94 8.56 3.44 7.18
N LEU A 95 8.18 2.42 7.97
CA LEU A 95 6.79 2.00 8.05
C LEU A 95 5.85 3.12 8.48
N SER A 96 6.17 3.82 9.56
CA SER A 96 5.28 4.86 10.08
C SER A 96 5.14 6.03 9.11
N ASP A 97 6.22 6.41 8.44
CA ASP A 97 6.18 7.50 7.45
C ASP A 97 5.35 7.11 6.23
N VAL A 98 5.47 5.86 5.78
CA VAL A 98 4.69 5.36 4.66
C VAL A 98 3.21 5.32 5.01
N LEU A 99 2.86 4.81 6.19
CA LEU A 99 1.46 4.76 6.63
C LEU A 99 0.86 6.17 6.74
N ALA A 100 1.61 7.12 7.29
CA ALA A 100 1.17 8.50 7.39
C ALA A 100 0.95 9.12 6.00
N ALA A 101 1.87 8.89 5.07
CA ALA A 101 1.78 9.39 3.71
C ALA A 101 0.55 8.84 2.98
N ILE A 102 0.27 7.55 3.15
CA ILE A 102 -0.91 6.93 2.55
C ILE A 102 -2.19 7.57 3.12
N ARG A 103 -2.29 7.69 4.44
CA ARG A 103 -3.48 8.25 5.07
C ARG A 103 -3.73 9.68 4.65
N GLU A 104 -2.68 10.48 4.51
CA GLU A 104 -2.81 11.87 4.08
C GLU A 104 -3.30 11.98 2.64
N ALA A 105 -2.85 11.10 1.76
CA ALA A 105 -3.19 11.16 0.34
C ALA A 105 -4.47 10.41 -0.01
N HIS A 106 -4.93 9.51 0.85
CA HIS A 106 -6.07 8.64 0.56
C HIS A 106 -7.38 9.43 0.65
N PRO A 107 -8.27 9.33 -0.35
CA PRO A 107 -9.51 10.09 -0.33
C PRO A 107 -10.58 9.56 0.61
N TYR A 108 -10.45 8.33 1.11
CA TYR A 108 -11.46 7.74 1.98
C TYR A 108 -11.35 8.27 3.40
N GLU A 109 -12.51 8.41 4.06
CA GLU A 109 -12.59 8.77 5.48
C GLU A 109 -11.89 7.72 6.34
N GLU A 110 -12.13 6.44 6.05
CA GLU A 110 -11.57 5.30 6.75
C GLU A 110 -10.82 4.41 5.77
N PRO A 111 -9.57 4.71 5.43
CA PRO A 111 -8.82 3.87 4.50
C PRO A 111 -8.54 2.49 5.11
N VAL A 112 -8.69 1.45 4.30
CA VAL A 112 -8.32 0.09 4.70
C VAL A 112 -6.88 -0.15 4.32
N ILE A 113 -6.02 -0.25 5.32
CA ILE A 113 -4.59 -0.48 5.14
C ILE A 113 -4.20 -1.67 6.00
N ASP A 114 -3.80 -2.75 5.36
CA ASP A 114 -3.36 -3.95 6.05
C ASP A 114 -1.83 -3.96 6.10
N VAL A 115 -1.30 -4.25 7.28
CA VAL A 115 0.14 -4.32 7.50
C VAL A 115 0.46 -5.69 8.06
N VAL A 116 1.28 -6.43 7.35
CA VAL A 116 1.66 -7.79 7.73
C VAL A 116 3.16 -7.85 7.90
N LYS A 117 3.61 -8.30 9.07
CA LYS A 117 5.03 -8.53 9.31
C LYS A 117 5.46 -9.76 8.53
N LEU A 118 6.53 -9.62 7.77
CA LEU A 118 7.02 -10.69 6.92
C LEU A 118 8.03 -11.56 7.66
N TRP A 119 7.95 -12.85 7.37
CA TRP A 119 8.99 -13.79 7.78
C TRP A 119 10.17 -13.66 6.82
N LYS A 120 11.36 -13.68 7.36
CA LYS A 120 12.59 -13.58 6.56
C LYS A 120 13.08 -14.93 6.08
#